data_dc711905940cce34788e58a16ce9a4a7
#
_entry.id   dc711905940cce34788e58a16ce9a4a7
#
_cell.length_a   1.000
_cell.length_b   1.000
_cell.length_c   1.000
_cell.angle_alpha   90.00
_cell.angle_beta   90.00
_cell.angle_gamma   90.00
#
_symmetry.space_group_name_H-M   'P 1'
#
loop_
_entity.id
_entity.type
_entity.pdbx_description
1 polymer ?
#
loop_
_entity_poly.entity_id
_entity_poly.type
_entity_poly.pdbx_seq_one_letter_code
_entity_poly.pdbx_strand_id
1 'polypeptide(L)'
;MKEEGGEVLYRCGTLTYTRLGLLNLFIWLLWGDFCFSMMETVSPSLTPLLLKMHNASNLTIGILMGSIPALLNFIINPIVSTRSDRTRSRWGRRIPYLLFTPPFTALFLILLGWSDQIGAFFYNLLWGDGGSPATFTICLIAFFVICYQGFDLFVGSVFYYIFADVVPQQFIGRFMSLFRIAGTLGGMCFNLLVMPYAKTHMSVIFTVVALIYVLSFTGMCLNVKEGEYPPPPPVKPGLKAMVAGYFRDCFSVPFFSILFVGLAFNYVSTVCRNMFNLLFALNDLGLTTAQFGRVGAVGGIVGVALYLPMGYLVDRFHPLRIYLAGALLVIFVNPFGFFFVHGYGTFMAMGILLAVVYTVQNSSLLPLCVKLYPKEQFGQFCSAAAMIKALLLVAANAAGGWFIDLFGYRWLYVWDFLFTIPCFVLLLWIYFRWKKLGGDEGYQPPLRP
;
A
#
# COMPACT_ATOMS: atom_id res chain seq x y z
N MET A 1 -22.23 -2.29 26.75
CA MET A 1 -21.71 -1.57 27.92
C MET A 1 -22.18 -2.32 29.17
N LYS A 2 -21.26 -2.76 30.01
CA LYS A 2 -21.61 -3.20 31.38
C LYS A 2 -20.90 -2.26 32.36
N GLU A 3 -21.60 -1.77 33.34
CA GLU A 3 -21.01 -1.05 34.46
C GLU A 3 -20.68 -2.07 35.54
N GLU A 4 -19.42 -2.26 35.85
CA GLU A 4 -18.95 -2.97 37.05
C GLU A 4 -18.17 -1.96 37.90
N GLY A 5 -18.70 -1.68 39.09
CA GLY A 5 -18.04 -0.77 40.05
C GLY A 5 -17.95 0.70 39.64
N GLY A 6 -18.88 1.22 38.79
CA GLY A 6 -18.90 2.62 38.35
C GLY A 6 -17.96 2.96 37.19
N GLU A 7 -17.18 2.00 36.66
CA GLU A 7 -16.35 2.18 35.45
C GLU A 7 -17.02 1.61 34.22
N VAL A 8 -16.97 2.39 33.12
CA VAL A 8 -17.48 1.95 31.81
C VAL A 8 -16.47 1.02 31.17
N LEU A 9 -16.85 -0.27 31.03
CA LEU A 9 -16.00 -1.29 30.40
C LEU A 9 -16.39 -1.48 28.92
N TYR A 10 -15.37 -1.51 28.06
CA TYR A 10 -15.50 -1.77 26.63
C TYR A 10 -15.00 -3.18 26.31
N ARG A 11 -15.78 -3.98 25.55
CA ARG A 11 -15.44 -5.37 25.23
C ARG A 11 -15.08 -5.56 23.77
N CYS A 12 -14.06 -6.41 23.53
CA CYS A 12 -13.70 -6.93 22.22
C CYS A 12 -13.34 -8.43 22.38
N GLY A 13 -14.24 -9.32 21.94
CA GLY A 13 -14.10 -10.76 22.23
C GLY A 13 -14.01 -11.04 23.74
N THR A 14 -12.95 -11.66 24.19
CA THR A 14 -12.66 -11.94 25.60
C THR A 14 -11.98 -10.77 26.33
N LEU A 15 -11.53 -9.74 25.59
CA LEU A 15 -10.84 -8.58 26.14
C LEU A 15 -11.85 -7.57 26.71
N THR A 16 -11.48 -6.97 27.84
CA THR A 16 -12.21 -5.87 28.48
C THR A 16 -11.25 -4.71 28.72
N TYR A 17 -11.68 -3.50 28.33
CA TYR A 17 -10.87 -2.30 28.45
C TYR A 17 -11.58 -1.25 29.31
N THR A 18 -10.88 -0.64 30.24
CA THR A 18 -11.24 0.64 30.83
C THR A 18 -11.00 1.76 29.82
N ARG A 19 -11.45 2.99 30.10
CA ARG A 19 -11.18 4.16 29.24
C ARG A 19 -9.67 4.38 29.04
N LEU A 20 -8.87 4.26 30.11
CA LEU A 20 -7.42 4.41 30.04
C LEU A 20 -6.77 3.25 29.28
N GLY A 21 -7.24 2.02 29.48
CA GLY A 21 -6.77 0.86 28.74
C GLY A 21 -7.04 0.98 27.23
N LEU A 22 -8.21 1.50 26.85
CA LEU A 22 -8.53 1.74 25.45
C LEU A 22 -7.67 2.86 24.83
N LEU A 23 -7.43 3.93 25.58
CA LEU A 23 -6.54 5.01 25.14
C LEU A 23 -5.11 4.49 24.94
N ASN A 24 -4.58 3.71 25.89
CA ASN A 24 -3.26 3.09 25.78
C ASN A 24 -3.16 2.17 24.56
N LEU A 25 -4.18 1.33 24.30
CA LEU A 25 -4.27 0.51 23.10
C LEU A 25 -4.18 1.36 21.82
N PHE A 26 -4.94 2.46 21.75
CA PHE A 26 -4.93 3.34 20.57
C PHE A 26 -3.58 4.02 20.37
N ILE A 27 -2.96 4.51 21.45
CA ILE A 27 -1.63 5.14 21.37
C ILE A 27 -0.60 4.18 20.79
N TRP A 28 -0.53 2.94 21.27
CA TRP A 28 0.44 1.97 20.78
C TRP A 28 0.17 1.51 19.34
N LEU A 29 -1.09 1.29 18.96
CA LEU A 29 -1.42 0.92 17.60
C LEU A 29 -1.17 2.06 16.60
N LEU A 30 -1.51 3.31 16.96
CA LEU A 30 -1.28 4.48 16.13
C LEU A 30 0.21 4.83 16.03
N TRP A 31 0.96 4.65 17.11
CA TRP A 31 2.42 4.80 17.10
C TRP A 31 3.07 3.73 16.22
N GLY A 32 2.61 2.49 16.31
CA GLY A 32 3.01 1.41 15.41
C GLY A 32 2.79 1.76 13.94
N ASP A 33 1.61 2.29 13.60
CA ASP A 33 1.28 2.70 12.24
C ASP A 33 2.10 3.88 11.73
N PHE A 34 2.34 4.88 12.58
CA PHE A 34 3.19 6.02 12.25
C PHE A 34 4.61 5.55 11.85
N CYS A 35 5.22 4.68 12.65
CA CYS A 35 6.55 4.16 12.38
C CYS A 35 6.56 3.18 11.20
N PHE A 36 5.52 2.38 11.02
CA PHE A 36 5.34 1.49 9.89
C PHE A 36 5.23 2.26 8.57
N SER A 37 4.37 3.28 8.52
CA SER A 37 4.20 4.12 7.33
C SER A 37 5.46 4.91 7.00
N MET A 38 6.22 5.37 8.00
CA MET A 38 7.52 5.98 7.78
C MET A 38 8.50 4.98 7.15
N MET A 39 8.58 3.75 7.65
CA MET A 39 9.41 2.68 7.10
C MET A 39 8.96 2.28 5.68
N GLU A 40 7.66 2.09 5.46
CA GLU A 40 7.11 1.79 4.14
C GLU A 40 7.42 2.88 3.09
N THR A 41 7.66 4.12 3.51
CA THR A 41 8.00 5.22 2.60
C THR A 41 9.48 5.18 2.18
N VAL A 42 10.38 4.63 3.01
CA VAL A 42 11.84 4.58 2.74
C VAL A 42 12.16 3.79 1.48
N SER A 43 11.71 2.53 1.41
CA SER A 43 12.10 1.62 0.34
C SER A 43 11.64 2.11 -1.04
N PRO A 44 10.37 2.46 -1.29
CA PRO A 44 9.93 2.98 -2.58
C PRO A 44 10.58 4.30 -2.97
N SER A 45 10.97 5.13 -2.00
CA SER A 45 11.58 6.43 -2.27
C SER A 45 13.07 6.35 -2.55
N LEU A 46 13.82 5.58 -1.75
CA LEU A 46 15.28 5.60 -1.79
C LEU A 46 15.89 4.47 -2.62
N THR A 47 15.25 3.29 -2.70
CA THR A 47 15.82 2.16 -3.47
C THR A 47 15.93 2.43 -4.97
N PRO A 48 14.96 3.09 -5.65
CA PRO A 48 15.16 3.49 -7.04
C PRO A 48 16.35 4.45 -7.24
N LEU A 49 16.56 5.35 -6.27
CA LEU A 49 17.72 6.26 -6.29
C LEU A 49 19.03 5.47 -6.12
N LEU A 50 19.08 4.54 -5.17
CA LEU A 50 20.21 3.65 -4.94
C LEU A 50 20.56 2.83 -6.19
N LEU A 51 19.57 2.21 -6.84
CA LEU A 51 19.74 1.46 -8.07
C LEU A 51 20.27 2.34 -9.22
N LYS A 52 19.80 3.60 -9.32
CA LYS A 52 20.28 4.56 -10.31
C LYS A 52 21.73 5.01 -10.07
N MET A 53 22.22 5.04 -8.84
CA MET A 53 23.64 5.31 -8.55
C MET A 53 24.56 4.24 -9.16
N HIS A 54 24.06 3.01 -9.36
CA HIS A 54 24.76 1.91 -10.04
C HIS A 54 24.38 1.76 -11.52
N ASN A 55 23.74 2.76 -12.15
CA ASN A 55 23.32 2.77 -13.54
C ASN A 55 22.32 1.65 -13.91
N ALA A 56 21.50 1.20 -12.95
CA ALA A 56 20.41 0.26 -13.24
C ALA A 56 19.40 0.86 -14.22
N SER A 57 18.90 0.04 -15.17
CA SER A 57 17.83 0.44 -16.07
C SER A 57 16.51 0.67 -15.32
N ASN A 58 15.62 1.49 -15.87
CA ASN A 58 14.29 1.68 -15.28
C ASN A 58 13.47 0.37 -15.35
N LEU A 59 13.73 -0.47 -16.36
CA LEU A 59 13.18 -1.83 -16.41
C LEU A 59 13.58 -2.64 -15.16
N THR A 60 14.85 -2.63 -14.78
CA THR A 60 15.34 -3.32 -13.56
C THR A 60 14.65 -2.77 -12.32
N ILE A 61 14.50 -1.45 -12.20
CA ILE A 61 13.78 -0.81 -11.10
C ILE A 61 12.31 -1.27 -11.10
N GLY A 62 11.62 -1.25 -12.24
CA GLY A 62 10.24 -1.70 -12.38
C GLY A 62 10.03 -3.15 -11.96
N ILE A 63 10.94 -4.04 -12.32
CA ILE A 63 10.91 -5.45 -11.91
C ILE A 63 11.14 -5.61 -10.41
N LEU A 64 12.22 -5.02 -9.88
CA LEU A 64 12.62 -5.21 -8.48
C LEU A 64 11.66 -4.52 -7.49
N MET A 65 11.23 -3.29 -7.82
CA MET A 65 10.39 -2.50 -6.91
C MET A 65 8.90 -2.70 -7.11
N GLY A 66 8.49 -3.32 -8.20
CA GLY A 66 7.08 -3.46 -8.54
C GLY A 66 6.63 -4.87 -8.90
N SER A 67 7.23 -5.51 -9.93
CA SER A 67 6.78 -6.82 -10.39
C SER A 67 7.03 -7.92 -9.37
N ILE A 68 8.21 -7.97 -8.77
CA ILE A 68 8.55 -8.96 -7.74
C ILE A 68 7.70 -8.78 -6.47
N PRO A 69 7.56 -7.59 -5.88
CA PRO A 69 6.65 -7.40 -4.75
C PRO A 69 5.19 -7.78 -5.06
N ALA A 70 4.68 -7.46 -6.24
CA ALA A 70 3.33 -7.86 -6.65
C ALA A 70 3.17 -9.38 -6.72
N LEU A 71 4.17 -10.09 -7.26
CA LEU A 71 4.20 -11.55 -7.31
C LEU A 71 4.32 -12.16 -5.91
N LEU A 72 5.21 -11.63 -5.07
CA LEU A 72 5.35 -12.07 -3.68
C LEU A 72 4.05 -11.89 -2.90
N ASN A 73 3.38 -10.75 -3.07
CA ASN A 73 2.09 -10.49 -2.44
C ASN A 73 1.02 -11.52 -2.87
N PHE A 74 0.98 -11.85 -4.16
CA PHE A 74 0.07 -12.87 -4.69
C PHE A 74 0.30 -14.25 -4.04
N ILE A 75 1.55 -14.63 -3.80
CA ILE A 75 1.93 -15.94 -3.24
C ILE A 75 1.86 -15.94 -1.71
N ILE A 76 2.45 -14.94 -1.07
CA ILE A 76 2.68 -14.91 0.39
C ILE A 76 1.39 -14.58 1.15
N ASN A 77 0.59 -13.65 0.66
CA ASN A 77 -0.58 -13.13 1.38
C ASN A 77 -1.60 -14.23 1.78
N PRO A 78 -2.00 -15.18 0.89
CA PRO A 78 -2.86 -16.29 1.27
C PRO A 78 -2.23 -17.22 2.32
N ILE A 79 -0.92 -17.43 2.25
CA ILE A 79 -0.18 -18.29 3.19
C ILE A 79 -0.17 -17.62 4.58
N VAL A 80 0.15 -16.33 4.64
CA VAL A 80 0.21 -15.55 5.88
C VAL A 80 -1.16 -15.49 6.55
N SER A 81 -2.21 -15.17 5.81
CA SER A 81 -3.56 -15.07 6.37
C SER A 81 -3.99 -16.41 6.97
N THR A 82 -3.82 -17.50 6.21
CA THR A 82 -4.21 -18.85 6.67
C THR A 82 -3.40 -19.30 7.89
N ARG A 83 -2.08 -19.10 7.88
CA ARG A 83 -1.22 -19.48 9.00
C ARG A 83 -1.51 -18.67 10.25
N SER A 84 -1.60 -17.33 10.11
CA SER A 84 -1.85 -16.45 11.25
C SER A 84 -3.22 -16.70 11.89
N ASP A 85 -4.26 -17.04 11.10
CA ASP A 85 -5.57 -17.40 11.62
C ASP A 85 -5.57 -18.71 12.42
N ARG A 86 -4.68 -19.63 12.10
CA ARG A 86 -4.56 -20.94 12.76
C ARG A 86 -3.60 -20.97 13.94
N THR A 87 -2.74 -19.98 14.05
CA THR A 87 -1.77 -19.92 15.13
C THR A 87 -2.48 -19.71 16.47
N ARG A 88 -2.04 -20.49 17.46
CA ARG A 88 -2.46 -20.36 18.87
C ARG A 88 -1.20 -20.34 19.71
N SER A 89 -0.95 -19.22 20.35
CA SER A 89 0.18 -19.06 21.27
C SER A 89 -0.26 -18.36 22.54
N ARG A 90 0.61 -18.38 23.56
CA ARG A 90 0.41 -17.64 24.82
C ARG A 90 0.30 -16.12 24.64
N TRP A 91 0.75 -15.59 23.50
CA TRP A 91 0.69 -14.15 23.18
C TRP A 91 -0.46 -13.80 22.25
N GLY A 92 -1.24 -14.79 21.80
CA GLY A 92 -2.30 -14.63 20.82
C GLY A 92 -1.96 -15.27 19.47
N ARG A 93 -2.67 -14.87 18.41
CA ARG A 93 -2.49 -15.42 17.06
C ARG A 93 -1.69 -14.50 16.13
N ARG A 94 -1.69 -13.19 16.37
CA ARG A 94 -1.05 -12.16 15.51
C ARG A 94 0.27 -11.63 16.11
N ILE A 95 0.30 -11.38 17.43
CA ILE A 95 1.46 -10.82 18.13
C ILE A 95 2.76 -11.58 17.85
N PRO A 96 2.83 -12.93 17.84
CA PRO A 96 4.07 -13.63 17.53
C PRO A 96 4.68 -13.22 16.17
N TYR A 97 3.85 -13.04 15.14
CA TYR A 97 4.32 -12.61 13.84
C TYR A 97 4.81 -11.16 13.86
N LEU A 98 4.10 -10.26 14.56
CA LEU A 98 4.46 -8.85 14.70
C LEU A 98 5.67 -8.62 15.62
N LEU A 99 6.05 -9.58 16.43
CA LEU A 99 7.23 -9.52 17.27
C LEU A 99 8.47 -10.09 16.59
N PHE A 100 8.34 -11.26 15.92
CA PHE A 100 9.48 -11.98 15.38
C PHE A 100 9.82 -11.61 13.94
N THR A 101 8.88 -11.12 13.12
CA THR A 101 9.16 -10.78 11.72
C THR A 101 9.83 -9.41 11.54
N PRO A 102 9.46 -8.32 12.25
CA PRO A 102 10.07 -7.01 12.09
C PRO A 102 11.60 -6.95 12.22
N PRO A 103 12.27 -7.71 13.12
CA PRO A 103 13.72 -7.76 13.17
C PRO A 103 14.37 -8.23 11.85
N PHE A 104 13.77 -9.18 11.13
CA PHE A 104 14.26 -9.63 9.83
C PHE A 104 14.00 -8.57 8.75
N THR A 105 12.81 -7.95 8.74
CA THR A 105 12.51 -6.81 7.85
C THR A 105 13.55 -5.71 8.04
N ALA A 106 13.84 -5.33 9.27
CA ALA A 106 14.81 -4.31 9.62
C ALA A 106 16.24 -4.71 9.23
N LEU A 107 16.63 -5.97 9.46
CA LEU A 107 17.94 -6.48 9.05
C LEU A 107 18.17 -6.29 7.55
N PHE A 108 17.22 -6.74 6.72
CA PHE A 108 17.36 -6.60 5.27
C PHE A 108 17.24 -5.15 4.81
N LEU A 109 16.50 -4.30 5.52
CA LEU A 109 16.45 -2.87 5.25
C LEU A 109 17.80 -2.19 5.56
N ILE A 110 18.47 -2.57 6.65
CA ILE A 110 19.82 -2.09 6.99
C ILE A 110 20.82 -2.58 5.95
N LEU A 111 20.82 -3.88 5.62
CA LEU A 111 21.71 -4.44 4.61
C LEU A 111 21.52 -3.77 3.24
N LEU A 112 20.30 -3.42 2.88
CA LEU A 112 19.99 -2.65 1.68
C LEU A 112 20.63 -1.26 1.72
N GLY A 113 20.54 -0.55 2.84
CA GLY A 113 21.17 0.76 3.00
C GLY A 113 22.71 0.75 2.96
N TRP A 114 23.33 -0.38 3.31
CA TRP A 114 24.80 -0.58 3.29
C TRP A 114 25.26 -1.40 2.09
N SER A 115 24.41 -1.63 1.10
CA SER A 115 24.70 -2.48 -0.06
C SER A 115 25.91 -2.05 -0.87
N ASP A 116 26.22 -0.75 -0.93
CA ASP A 116 27.42 -0.22 -1.60
C ASP A 116 28.71 -0.70 -0.93
N GLN A 117 28.79 -0.55 0.39
CA GLN A 117 29.98 -0.95 1.17
C GLN A 117 30.12 -2.48 1.19
N ILE A 118 28.98 -3.17 1.39
CA ILE A 118 28.95 -4.64 1.38
C ILE A 118 29.32 -5.16 -0.01
N GLY A 119 28.77 -4.55 -1.07
CA GLY A 119 29.07 -4.90 -2.45
C GLY A 119 30.55 -4.73 -2.79
N ALA A 120 31.15 -3.60 -2.43
CA ALA A 120 32.56 -3.34 -2.62
C ALA A 120 33.46 -4.34 -1.86
N PHE A 121 33.12 -4.64 -0.60
CA PHE A 121 33.86 -5.59 0.21
C PHE A 121 33.86 -7.00 -0.39
N PHE A 122 32.66 -7.54 -0.69
CA PHE A 122 32.55 -8.90 -1.23
C PHE A 122 33.06 -9.01 -2.66
N TYR A 123 32.92 -7.96 -3.50
CA TYR A 123 33.46 -7.95 -4.83
C TYR A 123 35.00 -8.08 -4.80
N ASN A 124 35.68 -7.27 -3.97
CA ASN A 124 37.12 -7.32 -3.81
C ASN A 124 37.61 -8.67 -3.24
N LEU A 125 36.82 -9.29 -2.37
CA LEU A 125 37.16 -10.58 -1.75
C LEU A 125 36.99 -11.77 -2.70
N LEU A 126 35.95 -11.77 -3.56
CA LEU A 126 35.53 -12.94 -4.33
C LEU A 126 35.97 -12.89 -5.80
N TRP A 127 36.01 -11.72 -6.42
CA TRP A 127 36.25 -11.58 -7.87
C TRP A 127 37.49 -10.77 -8.26
N GLY A 128 38.00 -9.92 -7.41
CA GLY A 128 39.19 -9.12 -7.73
C GLY A 128 39.04 -8.31 -9.02
N ASP A 129 39.73 -8.69 -10.09
CA ASP A 129 39.74 -7.96 -11.37
C ASP A 129 38.74 -8.48 -12.42
N GLY A 130 37.88 -9.44 -12.09
CA GLY A 130 36.98 -10.08 -13.07
C GLY A 130 35.52 -9.65 -12.94
N GLY A 131 35.02 -8.81 -13.87
CA GLY A 131 33.60 -8.46 -13.95
C GLY A 131 33.28 -6.99 -13.64
N SER A 132 31.96 -6.64 -13.54
CA SER A 132 31.50 -5.28 -13.24
C SER A 132 31.10 -5.15 -11.77
N PRO A 133 31.77 -4.31 -10.96
CA PRO A 133 31.38 -4.06 -9.58
C PRO A 133 29.92 -3.58 -9.45
N ALA A 134 29.45 -2.75 -10.40
CA ALA A 134 28.10 -2.24 -10.41
C ALA A 134 27.05 -3.35 -10.58
N THR A 135 27.29 -4.30 -11.48
CA THR A 135 26.38 -5.44 -11.69
C THR A 135 26.29 -6.32 -10.44
N PHE A 136 27.43 -6.59 -9.79
CA PHE A 136 27.44 -7.35 -8.53
C PHE A 136 26.62 -6.65 -7.43
N THR A 137 26.81 -5.34 -7.27
CA THR A 137 26.07 -4.55 -6.28
C THR A 137 24.57 -4.52 -6.61
N ILE A 138 24.17 -4.41 -7.87
CA ILE A 138 22.76 -4.51 -8.28
C ILE A 138 22.15 -5.86 -7.91
N CYS A 139 22.87 -6.97 -8.13
CA CYS A 139 22.41 -8.31 -7.73
C CYS A 139 22.25 -8.43 -6.20
N LEU A 140 23.14 -7.83 -5.44
CA LEU A 140 23.09 -7.79 -3.99
C LEU A 140 21.90 -6.96 -3.49
N ILE A 141 21.70 -5.77 -4.07
CA ILE A 141 20.52 -4.93 -3.82
C ILE A 141 19.23 -5.71 -4.13
N ALA A 142 19.17 -6.39 -5.28
CA ALA A 142 18.04 -7.21 -5.67
C ALA A 142 17.72 -8.28 -4.63
N PHE A 143 18.72 -9.00 -4.15
CA PHE A 143 18.55 -10.01 -3.10
C PHE A 143 18.02 -9.40 -1.80
N PHE A 144 18.59 -8.29 -1.34
CA PHE A 144 18.13 -7.63 -0.11
C PHE A 144 16.72 -7.06 -0.24
N VAL A 145 16.36 -6.48 -1.39
CA VAL A 145 15.01 -5.99 -1.68
C VAL A 145 14.00 -7.14 -1.64
N ILE A 146 14.30 -8.27 -2.27
CA ILE A 146 13.39 -9.43 -2.31
C ILE A 146 13.16 -9.96 -0.89
N CYS A 147 14.22 -10.12 -0.10
CA CYS A 147 14.12 -10.57 1.29
C CYS A 147 13.34 -9.56 2.15
N TYR A 148 13.68 -8.27 2.05
CA TYR A 148 12.96 -7.20 2.73
C TYR A 148 11.47 -7.24 2.42
N GLN A 149 11.09 -7.24 1.13
CA GLN A 149 9.70 -7.26 0.68
C GLN A 149 8.96 -8.52 1.15
N GLY A 150 9.63 -9.69 1.15
CA GLY A 150 9.04 -10.93 1.66
C GLY A 150 8.63 -10.83 3.13
N PHE A 151 9.51 -10.32 3.99
CA PHE A 151 9.22 -10.14 5.42
C PHE A 151 8.24 -8.99 5.66
N ASP A 152 8.35 -7.89 4.92
CA ASP A 152 7.47 -6.74 5.03
C ASP A 152 6.01 -7.08 4.73
N LEU A 153 5.75 -7.88 3.70
CA LEU A 153 4.42 -8.39 3.38
C LEU A 153 3.79 -9.21 4.51
N PHE A 154 4.61 -9.97 5.26
CA PHE A 154 4.14 -10.67 6.46
C PHE A 154 3.65 -9.68 7.52
N VAL A 155 4.48 -8.69 7.84
CA VAL A 155 4.16 -7.70 8.87
C VAL A 155 2.93 -6.89 8.47
N GLY A 156 2.92 -6.33 7.28
CA GLY A 156 1.82 -5.50 6.77
C GLY A 156 0.48 -6.24 6.81
N SER A 157 0.44 -7.48 6.31
CA SER A 157 -0.80 -8.27 6.33
C SER A 157 -1.31 -8.52 7.75
N VAL A 158 -0.43 -8.99 8.65
CA VAL A 158 -0.83 -9.35 10.03
C VAL A 158 -1.17 -8.11 10.84
N PHE A 159 -0.49 -6.98 10.62
CA PHE A 159 -0.73 -5.72 11.31
C PHE A 159 -2.14 -5.18 11.05
N TYR A 160 -2.63 -5.27 9.81
CA TYR A 160 -4.03 -4.89 9.53
C TYR A 160 -5.05 -5.84 10.16
N TYR A 161 -4.72 -7.12 10.29
CA TYR A 161 -5.66 -8.10 10.87
C TYR A 161 -5.83 -7.95 12.38
N ILE A 162 -4.80 -7.48 13.11
CA ILE A 162 -4.87 -7.34 14.58
C ILE A 162 -5.96 -6.33 15.01
N PHE A 163 -6.25 -5.31 14.18
CA PHE A 163 -7.25 -4.29 14.55
C PHE A 163 -8.63 -4.88 14.75
N ALA A 164 -9.04 -5.84 13.90
CA ALA A 164 -10.31 -6.53 14.05
C ALA A 164 -10.39 -7.38 15.33
N ASP A 165 -9.23 -7.82 15.82
CA ASP A 165 -9.12 -8.72 16.97
C ASP A 165 -9.06 -7.97 18.32
N VAL A 166 -8.56 -6.70 18.33
CA VAL A 166 -8.32 -5.97 19.59
C VAL A 166 -9.13 -4.68 19.73
N VAL A 167 -9.61 -4.07 18.63
CA VAL A 167 -10.36 -2.82 18.68
C VAL A 167 -11.87 -3.10 18.83
N PRO A 168 -12.54 -2.57 19.88
CA PRO A 168 -13.99 -2.75 20.04
C PRO A 168 -14.77 -2.20 18.84
N GLN A 169 -15.76 -2.96 18.37
CA GLN A 169 -16.56 -2.67 17.16
C GLN A 169 -17.13 -1.24 17.11
N GLN A 170 -17.56 -0.72 18.25
CA GLN A 170 -18.12 0.64 18.34
C GLN A 170 -17.12 1.77 18.08
N PHE A 171 -15.80 1.48 18.13
CA PHE A 171 -14.74 2.46 17.90
C PHE A 171 -13.97 2.22 16.60
N ILE A 172 -14.24 1.13 15.87
CA ILE A 172 -13.46 0.75 14.71
C ILE A 172 -13.40 1.87 13.64
N GLY A 173 -14.51 2.55 13.40
CA GLY A 173 -14.57 3.66 12.44
C GLY A 173 -13.70 4.86 12.86
N ARG A 174 -13.78 5.25 14.14
CA ARG A 174 -12.97 6.34 14.70
C ARG A 174 -11.49 5.96 14.73
N PHE A 175 -11.19 4.73 15.11
CA PHE A 175 -9.83 4.21 15.10
C PHE A 175 -9.24 4.22 13.69
N MET A 176 -9.97 3.73 12.68
CA MET A 176 -9.50 3.72 11.28
C MET A 176 -9.27 5.13 10.72
N SER A 177 -10.04 6.12 11.16
CA SER A 177 -9.79 7.52 10.80
C SER A 177 -8.48 8.05 11.41
N LEU A 178 -8.25 7.80 12.70
CA LEU A 178 -7.00 8.16 13.38
C LEU A 178 -5.80 7.42 12.78
N PHE A 179 -5.97 6.14 12.45
CA PHE A 179 -4.97 5.31 11.78
C PHE A 179 -4.55 5.93 10.42
N ARG A 180 -5.50 6.34 9.59
CA ARG A 180 -5.19 7.04 8.33
C ARG A 180 -4.42 8.33 8.54
N ILE A 181 -4.76 9.10 9.57
CA ILE A 181 -4.05 10.34 9.94
C ILE A 181 -2.63 10.01 10.40
N ALA A 182 -2.45 9.03 11.30
CA ALA A 182 -1.15 8.63 11.82
C ALA A 182 -0.20 8.17 10.70
N GLY A 183 -0.68 7.29 9.82
CA GLY A 183 0.11 6.83 8.66
C GLY A 183 0.50 7.98 7.72
N THR A 184 -0.45 8.88 7.41
CA THR A 184 -0.13 10.07 6.58
C THR A 184 0.92 10.95 7.25
N LEU A 185 0.82 11.18 8.57
CA LEU A 185 1.81 11.94 9.32
C LEU A 185 3.19 11.26 9.31
N GLY A 186 3.27 9.92 9.40
CA GLY A 186 4.51 9.16 9.27
C GLY A 186 5.19 9.40 7.93
N GLY A 187 4.45 9.28 6.82
CA GLY A 187 4.95 9.60 5.47
C GLY A 187 5.36 11.07 5.31
N MET A 188 4.60 12.01 5.89
CA MET A 188 4.95 13.44 5.89
C MET A 188 6.23 13.73 6.67
N CYS A 189 6.40 13.13 7.86
CA CYS A 189 7.63 13.26 8.64
C CYS A 189 8.84 12.75 7.85
N PHE A 190 8.72 11.60 7.18
CA PHE A 190 9.77 11.12 6.29
C PHE A 190 10.09 12.13 5.19
N ASN A 191 9.09 12.62 4.49
CA ASN A 191 9.28 13.56 3.37
C ASN A 191 9.89 14.91 3.79
N LEU A 192 9.53 15.43 4.97
CA LEU A 192 10.04 16.72 5.45
C LEU A 192 11.39 16.61 6.14
N LEU A 193 11.58 15.60 6.99
CA LEU A 193 12.73 15.54 7.90
C LEU A 193 13.84 14.62 7.37
N VAL A 194 13.49 13.56 6.65
CA VAL A 194 14.44 12.51 6.22
C VAL A 194 14.85 12.68 4.77
N MET A 195 13.90 12.96 3.89
CA MET A 195 14.14 13.07 2.45
C MET A 195 15.20 14.11 2.04
N PRO A 196 15.38 15.26 2.72
CA PRO A 196 16.46 16.18 2.41
C PRO A 196 17.85 15.58 2.46
N TYR A 197 18.07 14.61 3.33
CA TYR A 197 19.37 13.94 3.56
C TYR A 197 19.55 12.65 2.75
N ALA A 198 18.60 12.32 1.87
CA ALA A 198 18.55 11.05 1.14
C ALA A 198 19.81 10.75 0.34
N LYS A 199 20.42 11.76 -0.31
CA LYS A 199 21.64 11.58 -1.12
C LYS A 199 22.93 11.51 -0.30
N THR A 200 22.97 12.15 0.87
CA THR A 200 24.22 12.29 1.66
C THR A 200 24.37 11.24 2.76
N HIS A 201 23.26 10.77 3.32
CA HIS A 201 23.24 9.89 4.49
C HIS A 201 22.33 8.67 4.30
N MET A 202 22.28 8.12 3.07
CA MET A 202 21.34 7.05 2.72
C MET A 202 21.44 5.84 3.67
N SER A 203 22.63 5.30 3.91
CA SER A 203 22.85 4.14 4.78
C SER A 203 22.39 4.38 6.23
N VAL A 204 22.65 5.61 6.73
CA VAL A 204 22.22 6.01 8.08
C VAL A 204 20.69 6.09 8.16
N ILE A 205 20.04 6.64 7.13
CA ILE A 205 18.57 6.73 7.05
C ILE A 205 17.94 5.34 7.12
N PHE A 206 18.40 4.40 6.29
CA PHE A 206 17.90 3.02 6.31
C PHE A 206 18.07 2.39 7.70
N THR A 207 19.24 2.61 8.34
CA THR A 207 19.54 2.06 9.67
C THR A 207 18.64 2.66 10.75
N VAL A 208 18.55 3.98 10.81
CA VAL A 208 17.77 4.68 11.85
C VAL A 208 16.28 4.33 11.74
N VAL A 209 15.73 4.37 10.54
CA VAL A 209 14.31 4.04 10.33
C VAL A 209 14.04 2.57 10.66
N ALA A 210 14.93 1.65 10.27
CA ALA A 210 14.81 0.24 10.62
C ALA A 210 14.82 0.00 12.14
N LEU A 211 15.69 0.68 12.88
CA LEU A 211 15.76 0.58 14.35
C LEU A 211 14.50 1.16 15.02
N ILE A 212 14.04 2.34 14.59
CA ILE A 212 12.79 2.94 15.08
C ILE A 212 11.61 1.98 14.85
N TYR A 213 11.54 1.36 13.67
CA TYR A 213 10.52 0.40 13.31
C TYR A 213 10.49 -0.82 14.24
N VAL A 214 11.63 -1.47 14.46
CA VAL A 214 11.73 -2.64 15.37
C VAL A 214 11.38 -2.26 16.81
N LEU A 215 11.91 -1.15 17.31
CA LEU A 215 11.62 -0.69 18.68
C LEU A 215 10.14 -0.37 18.86
N SER A 216 9.52 0.25 17.86
CA SER A 216 8.10 0.59 17.87
C SER A 216 7.23 -0.67 17.87
N PHE A 217 7.48 -1.64 16.99
CA PHE A 217 6.72 -2.89 16.94
C PHE A 217 6.93 -3.74 18.19
N THR A 218 8.16 -3.81 18.70
CA THR A 218 8.43 -4.49 19.98
C THR A 218 7.66 -3.84 21.12
N GLY A 219 7.71 -2.51 21.25
CA GLY A 219 6.97 -1.76 22.25
C GLY A 219 5.45 -1.97 22.13
N MET A 220 4.92 -1.93 20.90
CA MET A 220 3.51 -2.21 20.61
C MET A 220 3.14 -3.64 21.06
N CYS A 221 3.90 -4.65 20.65
CA CYS A 221 3.62 -6.06 21.00
C CYS A 221 3.69 -6.35 22.49
N LEU A 222 4.49 -5.62 23.25
CA LEU A 222 4.57 -5.75 24.72
C LEU A 222 3.36 -5.13 25.43
N ASN A 223 2.73 -4.12 24.84
CA ASN A 223 1.63 -3.37 25.45
C ASN A 223 0.24 -3.75 24.92
N VAL A 224 0.16 -4.29 23.69
CA VAL A 224 -1.09 -4.77 23.10
C VAL A 224 -1.28 -6.25 23.40
N LYS A 225 -2.43 -6.60 23.98
CA LYS A 225 -2.78 -8.00 24.29
C LYS A 225 -3.88 -8.45 23.34
N GLU A 226 -3.77 -9.67 22.85
CA GLU A 226 -4.86 -10.35 22.15
C GLU A 226 -5.72 -11.16 23.12
N GLY A 227 -6.98 -11.39 22.71
CA GLY A 227 -7.90 -12.24 23.46
C GLY A 227 -7.66 -13.74 23.22
N GLU A 228 -8.45 -14.55 23.91
CA GLU A 228 -8.47 -16.00 23.68
C GLU A 228 -9.30 -16.33 22.44
N TYR A 229 -8.80 -17.29 21.66
CA TYR A 229 -9.46 -17.73 20.43
C TYR A 229 -9.89 -19.19 20.53
N PRO A 230 -11.05 -19.54 19.95
CA PRO A 230 -11.45 -20.96 19.86
C PRO A 230 -10.42 -21.77 19.06
N PRO A 231 -10.41 -23.11 19.21
CA PRO A 231 -9.52 -23.96 18.43
C PRO A 231 -9.71 -23.71 16.92
N PRO A 232 -8.64 -23.84 16.12
CA PRO A 232 -8.73 -23.58 14.69
C PRO A 232 -9.72 -24.52 14.02
N PRO A 233 -10.51 -24.03 13.05
CA PRO A 233 -11.46 -24.88 12.34
C PRO A 233 -10.74 -26.04 11.63
N PRO A 234 -11.36 -27.24 11.56
CA PRO A 234 -10.78 -28.40 10.89
C PRO A 234 -10.51 -28.08 9.41
N VAL A 235 -9.45 -28.68 8.85
CA VAL A 235 -9.13 -28.53 7.42
C VAL A 235 -10.24 -29.20 6.62
N LYS A 236 -11.02 -28.42 5.88
CA LYS A 236 -12.05 -28.99 4.99
C LYS A 236 -11.37 -29.81 3.88
N PRO A 237 -11.76 -31.08 3.65
CA PRO A 237 -11.27 -31.85 2.53
C PRO A 237 -11.80 -31.25 1.22
N GLY A 238 -10.96 -31.16 0.18
CA GLY A 238 -11.38 -30.77 -1.16
C GLY A 238 -10.90 -29.40 -1.64
N LEU A 239 -9.59 -29.08 -1.46
CA LEU A 239 -8.99 -27.83 -1.95
C LEU A 239 -9.34 -27.53 -3.42
N LYS A 240 -9.34 -28.54 -4.30
CA LYS A 240 -9.70 -28.37 -5.72
C LYS A 240 -11.15 -27.89 -5.91
N ALA A 241 -12.10 -28.50 -5.18
CA ALA A 241 -13.52 -28.13 -5.27
C ALA A 241 -13.75 -26.72 -4.69
N MET A 242 -13.03 -26.36 -3.62
CA MET A 242 -13.10 -25.04 -3.01
C MET A 242 -12.53 -23.95 -3.94
N VAL A 243 -11.39 -24.21 -4.58
CA VAL A 243 -10.78 -23.31 -5.57
C VAL A 243 -11.67 -23.17 -6.81
N ALA A 244 -12.17 -24.27 -7.37
CA ALA A 244 -13.08 -24.23 -8.52
C ALA A 244 -14.38 -23.47 -8.19
N GLY A 245 -14.93 -23.67 -6.99
CA GLY A 245 -16.08 -22.91 -6.48
C GLY A 245 -15.78 -21.41 -6.41
N TYR A 246 -14.65 -21.04 -5.82
CA TYR A 246 -14.20 -19.67 -5.72
C TYR A 246 -14.12 -18.96 -7.08
N PHE A 247 -13.41 -19.59 -8.05
CA PHE A 247 -13.30 -19.01 -9.40
C PHE A 247 -14.66 -18.88 -10.08
N ARG A 248 -15.49 -19.90 -9.96
CA ARG A 248 -16.84 -19.88 -10.51
C ARG A 248 -17.69 -18.78 -9.87
N ASP A 249 -17.61 -18.60 -8.54
CA ASP A 249 -18.42 -17.62 -7.83
C ASP A 249 -18.01 -16.17 -8.13
N CYS A 250 -16.72 -15.90 -8.21
CA CYS A 250 -16.21 -14.54 -8.40
C CYS A 250 -16.16 -14.08 -9.86
N PHE A 251 -15.97 -15.02 -10.82
CA PHE A 251 -15.71 -14.66 -12.23
C PHE A 251 -16.78 -15.09 -13.22
N SER A 252 -17.81 -15.83 -12.80
CA SER A 252 -18.90 -16.24 -13.71
C SER A 252 -19.79 -15.08 -14.16
N VAL A 253 -19.87 -14.01 -13.39
CA VAL A 253 -20.68 -12.84 -13.71
C VAL A 253 -19.78 -11.74 -14.31
N PRO A 254 -19.96 -11.39 -15.62
CA PRO A 254 -19.09 -10.41 -16.31
C PRO A 254 -19.06 -9.04 -15.62
N PHE A 255 -20.12 -8.65 -14.93
CA PHE A 255 -20.18 -7.40 -14.16
C PHE A 255 -19.03 -7.28 -13.17
N PHE A 256 -18.76 -8.33 -12.39
CA PHE A 256 -17.69 -8.30 -11.38
C PHE A 256 -16.30 -8.42 -12.00
N SER A 257 -16.14 -9.26 -13.02
CA SER A 257 -14.85 -9.37 -13.73
C SER A 257 -14.43 -8.04 -14.36
N ILE A 258 -15.36 -7.33 -14.98
CA ILE A 258 -15.12 -6.00 -15.58
C ILE A 258 -14.84 -4.97 -14.47
N LEU A 259 -15.56 -5.03 -13.34
CA LEU A 259 -15.32 -4.16 -12.19
C LEU A 259 -13.91 -4.37 -11.61
N PHE A 260 -13.46 -5.63 -11.44
CA PHE A 260 -12.12 -5.94 -10.94
C PHE A 260 -11.02 -5.41 -11.88
N VAL A 261 -11.18 -5.64 -13.18
CA VAL A 261 -10.24 -5.15 -14.19
C VAL A 261 -10.23 -3.62 -14.23
N GLY A 262 -11.41 -2.98 -14.21
CA GLY A 262 -11.52 -1.52 -14.18
C GLY A 262 -10.82 -0.89 -12.96
N LEU A 263 -11.04 -1.45 -11.78
CA LEU A 263 -10.34 -1.00 -10.56
C LEU A 263 -8.84 -1.29 -10.60
N ALA A 264 -8.42 -2.41 -11.20
CA ALA A 264 -7.00 -2.74 -11.33
C ALA A 264 -6.27 -1.78 -12.27
N PHE A 265 -6.91 -1.29 -13.35
CA PHE A 265 -6.33 -0.27 -14.24
C PHE A 265 -6.01 1.04 -13.52
N ASN A 266 -6.75 1.41 -12.47
CA ASN A 266 -6.39 2.57 -11.64
C ASN A 266 -5.04 2.39 -10.92
N TYR A 267 -4.72 1.19 -10.48
CA TYR A 267 -3.41 0.90 -9.89
C TYR A 267 -2.31 0.86 -10.95
N VAL A 268 -2.62 0.32 -12.14
CA VAL A 268 -1.70 0.30 -13.29
C VAL A 268 -1.36 1.72 -13.73
N SER A 269 -2.32 2.64 -13.75
CA SER A 269 -2.08 4.02 -14.17
C SER A 269 -1.06 4.74 -13.31
N THR A 270 -1.04 4.48 -12.01
CA THR A 270 -0.12 5.14 -11.07
C THR A 270 1.29 4.51 -10.99
N VAL A 271 1.56 3.40 -11.69
CA VAL A 271 2.82 2.66 -11.63
C VAL A 271 4.04 3.54 -11.90
N CYS A 272 4.10 4.19 -13.06
CA CYS A 272 5.26 5.02 -13.41
C CYS A 272 5.45 6.20 -12.47
N ARG A 273 4.36 6.79 -11.99
CA ARG A 273 4.42 7.88 -11.02
C ARG A 273 4.98 7.42 -9.68
N ASN A 274 4.48 6.32 -9.14
CA ASN A 274 4.94 5.83 -7.85
C ASN A 274 6.43 5.46 -7.83
N MET A 275 6.96 4.97 -8.96
CA MET A 275 8.35 4.55 -9.06
C MET A 275 9.32 5.66 -9.47
N PHE A 276 8.90 6.52 -10.40
CA PHE A 276 9.81 7.40 -11.12
C PHE A 276 9.61 8.89 -10.86
N ASN A 277 8.60 9.30 -10.05
CA ASN A 277 8.31 10.71 -9.78
C ASN A 277 9.48 11.44 -9.11
N LEU A 278 10.20 10.76 -8.20
CA LEU A 278 11.42 11.32 -7.60
C LEU A 278 12.51 11.52 -8.66
N LEU A 279 12.75 10.52 -9.50
CA LEU A 279 13.77 10.59 -10.54
C LEU A 279 13.43 11.66 -11.60
N PHE A 280 12.14 11.80 -11.95
CA PHE A 280 11.67 12.92 -12.78
C PHE A 280 11.98 14.27 -12.15
N ALA A 281 11.69 14.45 -10.87
CA ALA A 281 11.95 15.69 -10.15
C ALA A 281 13.46 16.02 -10.09
N LEU A 282 14.31 15.01 -9.84
CA LEU A 282 15.75 15.20 -9.72
C LEU A 282 16.46 15.39 -11.07
N ASN A 283 16.12 14.56 -12.07
CA ASN A 283 16.85 14.48 -13.33
C ASN A 283 16.32 15.44 -14.40
N ASP A 284 14.97 15.51 -14.56
CA ASP A 284 14.36 16.32 -15.61
C ASP A 284 14.11 17.76 -15.16
N LEU A 285 13.76 17.96 -13.86
CA LEU A 285 13.45 19.29 -13.33
C LEU A 285 14.60 19.92 -12.52
N GLY A 286 15.68 19.17 -12.26
CA GLY A 286 16.82 19.65 -11.47
C GLY A 286 16.51 20.00 -10.02
N LEU A 287 15.43 19.42 -9.45
CA LEU A 287 15.00 19.70 -8.09
C LEU A 287 15.87 18.97 -7.06
N THR A 288 15.91 19.52 -5.86
CA THR A 288 16.55 18.84 -4.73
C THR A 288 15.60 17.83 -4.07
N THR A 289 16.17 16.86 -3.34
CA THR A 289 15.38 15.92 -2.52
C THR A 289 14.53 16.63 -1.48
N ALA A 290 15.02 17.74 -0.93
CA ALA A 290 14.28 18.61 0.00
C ALA A 290 13.03 19.24 -0.66
N GLN A 291 13.17 19.74 -1.90
CA GLN A 291 12.05 20.30 -2.64
C GLN A 291 11.01 19.22 -2.97
N PHE A 292 11.45 18.03 -3.40
CA PHE A 292 10.55 16.90 -3.60
C PHE A 292 9.80 16.50 -2.32
N GLY A 293 10.52 16.39 -1.19
CA GLY A 293 9.92 16.08 0.11
C GLY A 293 8.86 17.09 0.55
N ARG A 294 9.10 18.40 0.31
CA ARG A 294 8.09 19.45 0.58
C ARG A 294 6.82 19.26 -0.24
N VAL A 295 6.93 18.89 -1.52
CA VAL A 295 5.75 18.61 -2.36
C VAL A 295 4.95 17.44 -1.81
N GLY A 296 5.61 16.34 -1.41
CA GLY A 296 4.96 15.19 -0.79
C GLY A 296 4.26 15.53 0.53
N ALA A 297 4.91 16.35 1.37
CA ALA A 297 4.34 16.79 2.64
C ALA A 297 3.12 17.70 2.47
N VAL A 298 3.19 18.68 1.56
CA VAL A 298 2.05 19.56 1.24
C VAL A 298 0.89 18.74 0.67
N GLY A 299 1.18 17.78 -0.23
CA GLY A 299 0.19 16.83 -0.72
C GLY A 299 -0.48 16.03 0.39
N GLY A 300 0.28 15.58 1.39
CA GLY A 300 -0.24 14.89 2.59
C GLY A 300 -1.18 15.78 3.40
N ILE A 301 -0.84 17.04 3.65
CA ILE A 301 -1.70 18.01 4.36
C ILE A 301 -3.03 18.18 3.61
N VAL A 302 -2.97 18.39 2.28
CA VAL A 302 -4.15 18.53 1.43
C VAL A 302 -5.02 17.27 1.49
N GLY A 303 -4.40 16.08 1.42
CA GLY A 303 -5.10 14.80 1.54
C GLY A 303 -5.86 14.68 2.86
N VAL A 304 -5.18 14.93 3.99
CA VAL A 304 -5.80 14.89 5.33
C VAL A 304 -6.98 15.86 5.43
N ALA A 305 -6.81 17.11 4.98
CA ALA A 305 -7.87 18.11 5.02
C ALA A 305 -9.09 17.73 4.18
N LEU A 306 -8.89 16.97 3.09
CA LEU A 306 -9.97 16.58 2.19
C LEU A 306 -10.69 15.29 2.58
N TYR A 307 -10.10 14.42 3.43
CA TYR A 307 -10.74 13.12 3.74
C TYR A 307 -12.14 13.27 4.33
N LEU A 308 -12.38 14.23 5.25
CA LEU A 308 -13.69 14.44 5.84
C LEU A 308 -14.73 14.99 4.84
N PRO A 309 -14.45 16.06 4.07
CA PRO A 309 -15.38 16.53 3.03
C PRO A 309 -15.68 15.47 1.97
N MET A 310 -14.66 14.69 1.57
CA MET A 310 -14.85 13.64 0.57
C MET A 310 -15.69 12.49 1.10
N GLY A 311 -15.53 12.10 2.36
CA GLY A 311 -16.41 11.11 3.01
C GLY A 311 -17.88 11.51 2.92
N TYR A 312 -18.21 12.77 3.27
CA TYR A 312 -19.56 13.31 3.14
C TYR A 312 -20.09 13.29 1.70
N LEU A 313 -19.25 13.66 0.72
CA LEU A 313 -19.65 13.64 -0.69
C LEU A 313 -19.88 12.19 -1.20
N VAL A 314 -19.04 11.24 -0.80
CA VAL A 314 -19.20 9.82 -1.13
C VAL A 314 -20.51 9.24 -0.60
N ASP A 315 -20.89 9.61 0.64
CA ASP A 315 -22.15 9.16 1.24
C ASP A 315 -23.37 9.78 0.52
N ARG A 316 -23.26 11.06 0.12
CA ARG A 316 -24.36 11.79 -0.52
C ARG A 316 -24.59 11.41 -1.99
N PHE A 317 -23.51 11.23 -2.78
CA PHE A 317 -23.61 11.11 -4.24
C PHE A 317 -23.35 9.70 -4.79
N HIS A 318 -23.23 8.70 -3.97
CA HIS A 318 -22.83 7.32 -4.29
C HIS A 318 -21.35 7.19 -4.71
N PRO A 319 -20.59 6.23 -4.10
CA PRO A 319 -19.14 6.07 -4.33
C PRO A 319 -18.74 5.93 -5.80
N LEU A 320 -19.54 5.24 -6.60
CA LEU A 320 -19.24 5.01 -8.02
C LEU A 320 -19.21 6.31 -8.84
N ARG A 321 -20.08 7.27 -8.54
CA ARG A 321 -20.09 8.57 -9.23
C ARG A 321 -18.88 9.41 -8.84
N ILE A 322 -18.54 9.43 -7.55
CA ILE A 322 -17.37 10.16 -7.06
C ILE A 322 -16.07 9.55 -7.62
N TYR A 323 -15.99 8.22 -7.67
CA TYR A 323 -14.83 7.54 -8.26
C TYR A 323 -14.66 7.86 -9.74
N LEU A 324 -15.75 7.82 -10.54
CA LEU A 324 -15.75 8.19 -11.95
C LEU A 324 -15.37 9.67 -12.15
N ALA A 325 -15.89 10.58 -11.33
CA ALA A 325 -15.49 11.98 -11.37
C ALA A 325 -13.98 12.15 -11.11
N GLY A 326 -13.45 11.44 -10.11
CA GLY A 326 -12.01 11.40 -9.83
C GLY A 326 -11.19 10.86 -11.01
N ALA A 327 -11.60 9.74 -11.63
CA ALA A 327 -10.93 9.18 -12.80
C ALA A 327 -10.97 10.15 -14.00
N LEU A 328 -12.09 10.82 -14.21
CA LEU A 328 -12.19 11.84 -15.25
C LEU A 328 -11.24 13.02 -14.99
N LEU A 329 -11.15 13.48 -13.76
CA LEU A 329 -10.20 14.54 -13.39
C LEU A 329 -8.75 14.11 -13.64
N VAL A 330 -8.36 12.85 -13.32
CA VAL A 330 -7.01 12.32 -13.63
C VAL A 330 -6.73 12.41 -15.13
N ILE A 331 -7.70 12.06 -15.98
CA ILE A 331 -7.56 12.14 -17.45
C ILE A 331 -7.25 13.57 -17.91
N PHE A 332 -7.87 14.59 -17.33
CA PHE A 332 -7.60 15.98 -17.70
C PHE A 332 -6.33 16.55 -17.06
N VAL A 333 -6.01 16.16 -15.83
CA VAL A 333 -4.87 16.70 -15.08
C VAL A 333 -3.53 16.21 -15.62
N ASN A 334 -3.43 14.97 -16.09
CA ASN A 334 -2.16 14.41 -16.55
C ASN A 334 -1.62 15.06 -17.84
N PRO A 335 -2.40 15.32 -18.91
CA PRO A 335 -1.94 16.12 -20.05
C PRO A 335 -1.43 17.51 -19.63
N PHE A 336 -2.13 18.17 -18.70
CA PHE A 336 -1.66 19.44 -18.15
C PHE A 336 -0.29 19.28 -17.50
N GLY A 337 -0.09 18.24 -16.70
CA GLY A 337 1.21 17.93 -16.08
C GLY A 337 2.33 17.70 -17.11
N PHE A 338 2.04 16.99 -18.19
CA PHE A 338 2.99 16.74 -19.28
C PHE A 338 3.48 18.02 -19.96
N PHE A 339 2.56 18.95 -20.25
CA PHE A 339 2.89 20.17 -20.99
C PHE A 339 3.42 21.31 -20.11
N PHE A 340 2.98 21.43 -18.86
CA PHE A 340 3.22 22.63 -18.06
C PHE A 340 4.18 22.46 -16.87
N VAL A 341 4.57 21.23 -16.52
CA VAL A 341 5.50 21.04 -15.40
C VAL A 341 6.95 21.18 -15.90
N HIS A 342 7.59 22.31 -15.55
CA HIS A 342 8.98 22.61 -15.97
C HIS A 342 9.88 23.07 -14.81
N GLY A 343 9.37 23.21 -13.60
CA GLY A 343 10.14 23.66 -12.46
C GLY A 343 9.43 23.45 -11.13
N TYR A 344 10.05 23.89 -10.03
CA TYR A 344 9.56 23.65 -8.68
C TYR A 344 8.13 24.14 -8.44
N GLY A 345 7.80 25.37 -8.84
CA GLY A 345 6.47 25.95 -8.62
C GLY A 345 5.36 25.17 -9.34
N THR A 346 5.56 24.81 -10.61
CA THR A 346 4.60 24.04 -11.41
C THR A 346 4.52 22.58 -10.94
N PHE A 347 5.63 22.01 -10.48
CA PHE A 347 5.66 20.66 -9.88
C PHE A 347 4.91 20.63 -8.54
N MET A 348 5.05 21.67 -7.70
CA MET A 348 4.29 21.84 -6.47
C MET A 348 2.79 21.95 -6.74
N ALA A 349 2.39 22.82 -7.66
CA ALA A 349 0.99 23.01 -8.04
C ALA A 349 0.38 21.69 -8.57
N MET A 350 1.13 20.97 -9.41
CA MET A 350 0.71 19.67 -9.91
C MET A 350 0.61 18.62 -8.81
N GLY A 351 1.54 18.61 -7.85
CA GLY A 351 1.52 17.74 -6.68
C GLY A 351 0.28 17.96 -5.82
N ILE A 352 -0.09 19.23 -5.57
CA ILE A 352 -1.33 19.58 -4.85
C ILE A 352 -2.56 19.12 -5.63
N LEU A 353 -2.62 19.40 -6.93
CA LEU A 353 -3.75 19.03 -7.78
C LEU A 353 -3.96 17.51 -7.79
N LEU A 354 -2.88 16.75 -7.95
CA LEU A 354 -2.93 15.28 -7.89
C LEU A 354 -3.33 14.76 -6.50
N ALA A 355 -2.85 15.40 -5.42
CA ALA A 355 -3.27 15.03 -4.06
C ALA A 355 -4.79 15.18 -3.89
N VAL A 356 -5.38 16.26 -4.41
CA VAL A 356 -6.85 16.43 -4.43
C VAL A 356 -7.52 15.30 -5.18
N VAL A 357 -7.11 15.05 -6.42
CA VAL A 357 -7.76 14.07 -7.31
C VAL A 357 -7.64 12.65 -6.78
N TYR A 358 -6.45 12.25 -6.32
CA TYR A 358 -6.27 10.91 -5.73
C TYR A 358 -6.99 10.75 -4.39
N THR A 359 -7.14 11.83 -3.61
CA THR A 359 -7.96 11.76 -2.39
C THR A 359 -9.44 11.49 -2.72
N VAL A 360 -9.97 12.10 -3.78
CA VAL A 360 -11.33 11.83 -4.27
C VAL A 360 -11.50 10.34 -4.63
N GLN A 361 -10.57 9.77 -5.39
CA GLN A 361 -10.63 8.35 -5.80
C GLN A 361 -10.47 7.41 -4.59
N ASN A 362 -9.44 7.63 -3.76
CA ASN A 362 -9.13 6.76 -2.63
C ASN A 362 -10.23 6.76 -1.56
N SER A 363 -10.88 7.91 -1.32
CA SER A 363 -12.00 8.01 -0.37
C SER A 363 -13.22 7.20 -0.82
N SER A 364 -13.42 7.05 -2.12
CA SER A 364 -14.58 6.36 -2.68
C SER A 364 -14.36 4.87 -2.96
N LEU A 365 -13.11 4.39 -3.01
CA LEU A 365 -12.78 3.02 -3.43
C LEU A 365 -13.37 1.94 -2.52
N LEU A 366 -13.11 2.01 -1.22
CA LEU A 366 -13.63 1.01 -0.28
C LEU A 366 -15.16 1.07 -0.15
N PRO A 367 -15.81 2.24 0.00
CA PRO A 367 -17.26 2.35 -0.05
C PRO A 367 -17.89 1.82 -1.34
N LEU A 368 -17.19 1.98 -2.49
CA LEU A 368 -17.62 1.42 -3.77
C LEU A 368 -17.69 -0.11 -3.71
N CYS A 369 -16.63 -0.75 -3.22
CA CYS A 369 -16.58 -2.20 -3.06
C CYS A 369 -17.68 -2.70 -2.10
N VAL A 370 -17.87 -2.01 -0.97
CA VAL A 370 -18.91 -2.37 0.03
C VAL A 370 -20.32 -2.29 -0.55
N LYS A 371 -20.58 -1.32 -1.44
CA LYS A 371 -21.92 -1.14 -2.04
C LYS A 371 -22.16 -2.06 -3.24
N LEU A 372 -21.13 -2.47 -3.99
CA LEU A 372 -21.30 -3.25 -5.21
C LEU A 372 -21.12 -4.75 -5.01
N TYR A 373 -20.32 -5.19 -4.05
CA TYR A 373 -20.09 -6.63 -3.84
C TYR A 373 -21.21 -7.30 -3.04
N PRO A 374 -21.47 -8.59 -3.29
CA PRO A 374 -22.40 -9.37 -2.48
C PRO A 374 -21.96 -9.40 -1.01
N LYS A 375 -22.83 -9.01 -0.10
CA LYS A 375 -22.50 -8.90 1.34
C LYS A 375 -22.02 -10.21 1.95
N GLU A 376 -22.66 -11.33 1.57
CA GLU A 376 -22.32 -12.67 2.09
C GLU A 376 -20.95 -13.19 1.64
N GLN A 377 -20.48 -12.72 0.49
CA GLN A 377 -19.23 -13.14 -0.14
C GLN A 377 -18.22 -12.00 -0.27
N PHE A 378 -18.38 -10.91 0.49
CA PHE A 378 -17.59 -9.69 0.39
C PHE A 378 -16.08 -9.96 0.41
N GLY A 379 -15.61 -10.79 1.34
CA GLY A 379 -14.19 -11.15 1.45
C GLY A 379 -13.66 -11.90 0.22
N GLN A 380 -14.46 -12.79 -0.37
CA GLN A 380 -14.07 -13.51 -1.59
C GLN A 380 -13.90 -12.55 -2.78
N PHE A 381 -14.83 -11.60 -2.95
CA PHE A 381 -14.78 -10.61 -4.03
C PHE A 381 -13.62 -9.61 -3.84
N CYS A 382 -13.33 -9.19 -2.62
CA CYS A 382 -12.13 -8.39 -2.34
C CYS A 382 -10.84 -9.15 -2.69
N SER A 383 -10.77 -10.45 -2.38
CA SER A 383 -9.64 -11.31 -2.72
C SER A 383 -9.50 -11.48 -4.23
N ALA A 384 -10.61 -11.68 -4.96
CA ALA A 384 -10.61 -11.79 -6.42
C ALA A 384 -10.13 -10.49 -7.10
N ALA A 385 -10.59 -9.34 -6.62
CA ALA A 385 -10.11 -8.04 -7.07
C ALA A 385 -8.60 -7.86 -6.82
N ALA A 386 -8.13 -8.24 -5.64
CA ALA A 386 -6.71 -8.18 -5.28
C ALA A 386 -5.84 -9.09 -6.17
N MET A 387 -6.35 -10.28 -6.53
CA MET A 387 -5.66 -11.20 -7.43
C MET A 387 -5.51 -10.63 -8.85
N ILE A 388 -6.59 -10.09 -9.43
CA ILE A 388 -6.53 -9.43 -10.75
C ILE A 388 -5.59 -8.23 -10.72
N LYS A 389 -5.67 -7.41 -9.67
CA LYS A 389 -4.74 -6.29 -9.46
C LYS A 389 -3.29 -6.76 -9.46
N ALA A 390 -2.96 -7.79 -8.69
CA ALA A 390 -1.59 -8.30 -8.59
C ALA A 390 -1.06 -8.79 -9.94
N LEU A 391 -1.85 -9.57 -10.69
CA LEU A 391 -1.46 -10.05 -12.01
C LEU A 391 -1.19 -8.92 -13.00
N LEU A 392 -2.05 -7.90 -13.04
CA LEU A 392 -1.84 -6.75 -13.92
C LEU A 392 -0.64 -5.91 -13.49
N LEU A 393 -0.41 -5.76 -12.18
CA LEU A 393 0.73 -5.01 -11.68
C LEU A 393 2.07 -5.70 -11.96
N VAL A 394 2.15 -7.04 -11.96
CA VAL A 394 3.38 -7.76 -12.35
C VAL A 394 3.83 -7.35 -13.76
N ALA A 395 2.91 -7.34 -14.71
CA ALA A 395 3.21 -6.93 -16.09
C ALA A 395 3.42 -5.41 -16.22
N ALA A 396 2.57 -4.62 -15.58
CA ALA A 396 2.58 -3.17 -15.70
C ALA A 396 3.84 -2.52 -15.11
N ASN A 397 4.38 -3.07 -14.01
CA ASN A 397 5.59 -2.52 -13.40
C ASN A 397 6.84 -2.73 -14.29
N ALA A 398 6.98 -3.91 -14.90
CA ALA A 398 8.05 -4.18 -15.86
C ALA A 398 7.87 -3.32 -17.13
N ALA A 399 6.64 -3.30 -17.68
CA ALA A 399 6.32 -2.50 -18.86
C ALA A 399 6.50 -0.99 -18.61
N GLY A 400 6.14 -0.50 -17.42
CA GLY A 400 6.34 0.89 -17.02
C GLY A 400 7.81 1.29 -16.94
N GLY A 401 8.66 0.42 -16.39
CA GLY A 401 10.10 0.64 -16.37
C GLY A 401 10.70 0.71 -17.79
N TRP A 402 10.34 -0.25 -18.64
CA TRP A 402 10.75 -0.26 -20.04
C TRP A 402 10.23 0.98 -20.82
N PHE A 403 8.98 1.37 -20.59
CA PHE A 403 8.38 2.56 -21.19
C PHE A 403 9.16 3.84 -20.82
N ILE A 404 9.53 3.99 -19.56
CA ILE A 404 10.34 5.14 -19.11
C ILE A 404 11.78 5.09 -19.67
N ASP A 405 12.36 3.92 -19.87
CA ASP A 405 13.67 3.79 -20.54
C ASP A 405 13.62 4.28 -22.01
N LEU A 406 12.50 4.07 -22.71
CA LEU A 406 12.32 4.51 -24.10
C LEU A 406 12.02 5.99 -24.24
N PHE A 407 11.12 6.52 -23.41
CA PHE A 407 10.52 7.84 -23.60
C PHE A 407 11.02 8.90 -22.60
N GLY A 408 11.62 8.49 -21.48
CA GLY A 408 12.07 9.39 -20.43
C GLY A 408 11.03 9.61 -19.32
N TYR A 409 11.46 10.27 -18.22
CA TYR A 409 10.66 10.36 -17.00
C TYR A 409 9.40 11.20 -17.14
N ARG A 410 9.40 12.23 -17.96
CA ARG A 410 8.21 13.08 -18.20
C ARG A 410 6.99 12.30 -18.69
N TRP A 411 7.22 11.18 -19.37
CA TRP A 411 6.16 10.33 -19.91
C TRP A 411 5.37 9.55 -18.83
N LEU A 412 5.76 9.66 -17.54
CA LEU A 412 4.93 9.18 -16.43
C LEU A 412 3.51 9.77 -16.44
N TYR A 413 3.34 11.01 -16.92
CA TYR A 413 2.03 11.63 -17.08
C TYR A 413 1.21 10.99 -18.21
N VAL A 414 1.88 10.65 -19.30
CA VAL A 414 1.25 9.97 -20.44
C VAL A 414 0.84 8.55 -20.06
N TRP A 415 1.68 7.83 -19.32
CA TRP A 415 1.33 6.51 -18.80
C TRP A 415 0.07 6.55 -17.93
N ASP A 416 0.03 7.45 -16.98
CA ASP A 416 -1.11 7.63 -16.08
C ASP A 416 -2.39 7.98 -16.87
N PHE A 417 -2.30 8.90 -17.83
CA PHE A 417 -3.39 9.23 -18.74
C PHE A 417 -3.89 8.00 -19.53
N LEU A 418 -3.00 7.27 -20.20
CA LEU A 418 -3.35 6.15 -21.06
C LEU A 418 -4.07 5.02 -20.31
N PHE A 419 -3.60 4.69 -19.09
CA PHE A 419 -4.18 3.60 -18.31
C PHE A 419 -5.37 4.04 -17.44
N THR A 420 -5.58 5.34 -17.24
CA THR A 420 -6.82 5.84 -16.61
C THR A 420 -8.01 5.81 -17.58
N ILE A 421 -7.79 5.90 -18.90
CA ILE A 421 -8.86 5.80 -19.89
C ILE A 421 -9.61 4.45 -19.81
N PRO A 422 -8.96 3.28 -19.90
CA PRO A 422 -9.65 2.00 -19.76
C PRO A 422 -10.29 1.84 -18.37
N CYS A 423 -9.67 2.34 -17.29
CA CYS A 423 -10.30 2.41 -15.97
C CYS A 423 -11.64 3.15 -16.04
N PHE A 424 -11.64 4.36 -16.59
CA PHE A 424 -12.84 5.19 -16.70
C PHE A 424 -13.91 4.52 -17.59
N VAL A 425 -13.54 4.00 -18.74
CA VAL A 425 -14.48 3.39 -19.70
C VAL A 425 -15.14 2.13 -19.09
N LEU A 426 -14.36 1.26 -18.47
CA LEU A 426 -14.88 0.04 -17.83
C LEU A 426 -15.81 0.39 -16.65
N LEU A 427 -15.43 1.36 -15.82
CA LEU A 427 -16.27 1.79 -14.71
C LEU A 427 -17.50 2.59 -15.16
N LEU A 428 -17.43 3.29 -16.29
CA LEU A 428 -18.59 3.92 -16.90
C LEU A 428 -19.59 2.87 -17.40
N TRP A 429 -19.09 1.78 -17.99
CA TRP A 429 -19.93 0.63 -18.36
C TRP A 429 -20.58 0.00 -17.10
N ILE A 430 -19.83 -0.17 -16.00
CA ILE A 430 -20.36 -0.62 -14.71
C ILE A 430 -21.46 0.32 -14.22
N TYR A 431 -21.27 1.63 -14.34
CA TYR A 431 -22.29 2.63 -13.95
C TYR A 431 -23.61 2.47 -14.70
N PHE A 432 -23.58 2.26 -16.00
CA PHE A 432 -24.81 2.03 -16.79
C PHE A 432 -25.47 0.68 -16.42
N ARG A 433 -24.69 -0.36 -16.16
CA ARG A 433 -25.21 -1.65 -15.71
C ARG A 433 -25.79 -1.57 -14.28
N TRP A 434 -25.10 -0.90 -13.39
CA TRP A 434 -25.57 -0.64 -12.04
C TRP A 434 -26.92 0.10 -12.04
N LYS A 435 -27.10 1.13 -12.88
CA LYS A 435 -28.39 1.80 -13.03
C LYS A 435 -29.50 0.83 -13.47
N LYS A 436 -29.20 -0.08 -14.41
CA LYS A 436 -30.17 -1.09 -14.86
C LYS A 436 -30.50 -2.14 -13.80
N LEU A 437 -29.61 -2.35 -12.85
CA LEU A 437 -29.78 -3.28 -11.71
C LEU A 437 -30.42 -2.63 -10.48
N GLY A 438 -31.07 -1.48 -10.61
CA GLY A 438 -31.81 -0.80 -9.55
C GLY A 438 -31.18 0.50 -9.04
N GLY A 439 -29.92 0.79 -9.35
CA GLY A 439 -29.27 2.08 -9.02
C GLY A 439 -29.20 2.39 -7.52
N ASP A 440 -29.51 3.64 -7.16
CA ASP A 440 -29.40 4.14 -5.77
C ASP A 440 -30.39 3.47 -4.79
N GLU A 441 -31.60 3.15 -5.24
CA GLU A 441 -32.71 2.77 -4.37
C GLU A 441 -32.97 1.25 -4.30
N GLY A 442 -32.46 0.48 -5.26
CA GLY A 442 -32.82 -0.94 -5.37
C GLY A 442 -31.74 -1.85 -5.94
N TYR A 443 -30.46 -1.42 -5.93
CA TYR A 443 -29.38 -2.25 -6.46
C TYR A 443 -29.29 -3.59 -5.73
N GLN A 444 -29.40 -4.64 -6.51
CA GLN A 444 -29.07 -6.00 -6.06
C GLN A 444 -27.88 -6.51 -6.88
N PRO A 445 -26.84 -7.08 -6.23
CA PRO A 445 -25.75 -7.68 -6.91
C PRO A 445 -26.25 -8.75 -7.90
N PRO A 446 -25.79 -8.75 -9.16
CA PRO A 446 -26.26 -9.74 -10.12
C PRO A 446 -25.87 -11.12 -9.63
N LEU A 447 -26.87 -11.95 -9.34
CA LEU A 447 -26.68 -13.36 -9.06
C LEU A 447 -26.44 -14.10 -10.38
N ARG A 448 -25.92 -15.34 -10.28
CA ARG A 448 -25.73 -16.22 -11.43
C ARG A 448 -27.04 -16.40 -12.20
N PRO A 449 -26.96 -16.50 -13.53
CA PRO A 449 -28.09 -17.03 -14.31
C PRO A 449 -28.36 -18.49 -13.98
#